data_d50cd99fc4433aa14c9290627eff7e53
#
_entry.id   d50cd99fc4433aa14c9290627eff7e53
#
_cell.length_a   1.000
_cell.length_b   1.000
_cell.length_c   1.000
_cell.angle_alpha   90.00
_cell.angle_beta   90.00
_cell.angle_gamma   90.00
#
_symmetry.space_group_name_H-M   'P 1'
#
loop_
_entity.id
_entity.type
_entity.pdbx_description
1 polymer ?
#
loop_
_entity_poly.entity_id
_entity_poly.type
_entity_poly.pdbx_seq_one_letter_code
_entity_poly.pdbx_strand_id
1 'polypeptide(L)'
;MLTLLRCMAILLALTATQANAGTKVWGFRGAGFAVWSEGVDQIAEQARHIPNVTSVRVFNYYQTQEVFDEIAATTHGTRIAVYGYSCGANAATLIGTAFAGRRNINEVIGMQPSIWCGGSPNLTQNVGYAQNTYAPCWATLGLGCQQWSGARRLSQTERLSRHLYADTDPAYQADVLGAIDYLANYQVPCDPARHRCHGHTLIIHRAPGGGLTHTLIHR
;
A
#
# COMPACT_ATOMS: atom_id res chain seq x y z
N MET A 1 14.69 14.80 -46.65
CA MET A 1 13.33 14.83 -46.07
C MET A 1 12.93 13.51 -45.39
N LEU A 2 13.13 12.37 -46.03
CA LEU A 2 12.70 11.05 -45.50
C LEU A 2 13.36 10.67 -44.18
N THR A 3 14.63 11.03 -43.99
CA THR A 3 15.41 10.73 -42.78
C THR A 3 14.95 11.55 -41.56
N LEU A 4 14.61 12.80 -41.74
CA LEU A 4 14.05 13.66 -40.67
C LEU A 4 12.68 13.17 -40.19
N LEU A 5 11.81 12.72 -41.11
CA LEU A 5 10.52 12.13 -40.74
C LEU A 5 10.64 10.84 -39.93
N ARG A 6 11.64 10.01 -40.27
CA ARG A 6 11.90 8.77 -39.49
C ARG A 6 12.43 9.07 -38.09
N CYS A 7 13.31 10.05 -37.93
CA CYS A 7 13.79 10.46 -36.60
C CYS A 7 12.68 11.07 -35.74
N MET A 8 11.81 11.89 -36.31
CA MET A 8 10.65 12.43 -35.57
C MET A 8 9.66 11.35 -35.16
N ALA A 9 9.37 10.35 -36.00
CA ALA A 9 8.47 9.26 -35.67
C ALA A 9 9.04 8.37 -34.53
N ILE A 10 10.37 8.16 -34.50
CA ILE A 10 11.03 7.42 -33.41
C ILE A 10 11.02 8.23 -32.11
N LEU A 11 11.24 9.53 -32.14
CA LEU A 11 11.13 10.38 -30.95
C LEU A 11 9.70 10.43 -30.41
N LEU A 12 8.69 10.53 -31.26
CA LEU A 12 7.27 10.49 -30.86
C LEU A 12 6.89 9.13 -30.27
N ALA A 13 7.40 8.02 -30.80
CA ALA A 13 7.17 6.70 -30.25
C ALA A 13 7.84 6.51 -28.89
N LEU A 14 9.02 7.10 -28.64
CA LEU A 14 9.72 7.06 -27.36
C LEU A 14 9.05 7.93 -26.28
N THR A 15 8.36 8.99 -26.66
CA THR A 15 7.61 9.83 -25.69
C THR A 15 6.23 9.27 -25.35
N ALA A 16 5.66 8.42 -26.22
CA ALA A 16 4.35 7.81 -25.99
C ALA A 16 4.38 6.63 -24.98
N THR A 17 5.55 6.14 -24.57
CA THR A 17 5.66 4.95 -23.70
C THR A 17 5.80 5.23 -22.21
N GLN A 18 5.72 6.46 -21.76
CA GLN A 18 5.42 6.76 -20.36
C GLN A 18 3.90 6.82 -20.12
N ALA A 19 3.17 5.86 -20.66
CA ALA A 19 1.83 5.60 -20.18
C ALA A 19 1.94 5.36 -18.67
N ASN A 20 1.34 6.24 -17.89
CA ASN A 20 1.31 6.19 -16.44
C ASN A 20 0.80 4.78 -16.06
N ALA A 21 1.72 3.88 -15.79
CA ALA A 21 1.39 2.52 -15.40
C ALA A 21 0.77 2.64 -14.00
N GLY A 22 -0.53 2.83 -13.94
CA GLY A 22 -1.31 3.20 -12.77
C GLY A 22 -0.95 2.46 -11.48
N THR A 23 -1.75 2.60 -10.48
CA THR A 23 -1.56 1.91 -9.20
C THR A 23 -2.34 0.60 -9.21
N LYS A 24 -1.70 -0.49 -8.84
CA LYS A 24 -2.34 -1.78 -8.56
C LYS A 24 -2.30 -2.06 -7.06
N VAL A 25 -3.39 -2.60 -6.56
CA VAL A 25 -3.62 -2.80 -5.12
C VAL A 25 -3.97 -4.24 -4.85
N TRP A 26 -3.32 -4.86 -3.87
CA TRP A 26 -3.61 -6.20 -3.39
C TRP A 26 -3.97 -6.15 -1.91
N GLY A 27 -5.16 -6.66 -1.58
CA GLY A 27 -5.66 -6.76 -0.21
C GLY A 27 -5.58 -8.19 0.32
N PHE A 28 -5.28 -8.35 1.61
CA PHE A 28 -5.27 -9.65 2.28
C PHE A 28 -6.26 -9.67 3.44
N ARG A 29 -7.21 -10.62 3.39
CA ARG A 29 -8.09 -10.94 4.52
C ARG A 29 -7.31 -11.62 5.64
N GLY A 30 -7.78 -11.45 6.87
CA GLY A 30 -7.24 -12.12 8.05
C GLY A 30 -7.63 -13.61 8.16
N ALA A 31 -7.24 -14.24 9.25
CA ALA A 31 -7.75 -15.55 9.63
C ALA A 31 -9.25 -15.45 9.91
N GLY A 32 -10.05 -16.34 9.37
CA GLY A 32 -11.53 -16.24 9.42
C GLY A 32 -12.14 -15.79 8.10
N PHE A 33 -11.29 -15.53 7.11
CA PHE A 33 -11.67 -15.27 5.72
C PHE A 33 -12.61 -14.07 5.57
N ALA A 34 -13.57 -14.16 4.65
CA ALA A 34 -14.50 -13.07 4.40
C ALA A 34 -15.46 -12.80 5.57
N VAL A 35 -15.75 -13.79 6.43
CA VAL A 35 -16.72 -13.64 7.52
C VAL A 35 -16.27 -12.66 8.59
N TRP A 36 -14.94 -12.58 8.85
CA TRP A 36 -14.35 -11.70 9.87
C TRP A 36 -13.36 -10.69 9.29
N SER A 37 -13.40 -10.50 7.97
CA SER A 37 -12.52 -9.56 7.26
C SER A 37 -13.28 -8.83 6.16
N GLU A 38 -14.56 -8.58 6.37
CA GLU A 38 -15.44 -7.89 5.43
C GLU A 38 -14.95 -6.48 5.10
N GLY A 39 -14.32 -5.82 6.07
CA GLY A 39 -13.76 -4.49 5.89
C GLY A 39 -12.66 -4.44 4.85
N VAL A 40 -11.89 -5.52 4.67
CA VAL A 40 -10.89 -5.61 3.60
C VAL A 40 -11.54 -5.56 2.22
N ASP A 41 -12.69 -6.21 2.05
CA ASP A 41 -13.47 -6.18 0.80
C ASP A 41 -14.12 -4.82 0.57
N GLN A 42 -14.61 -4.18 1.63
CA GLN A 42 -15.17 -2.82 1.58
C GLN A 42 -14.11 -1.79 1.17
N ILE A 43 -12.89 -1.90 1.68
CA ILE A 43 -11.74 -1.09 1.26
C ILE A 43 -11.45 -1.32 -0.23
N ALA A 44 -11.42 -2.57 -0.68
CA ALA A 44 -11.17 -2.91 -2.07
C ALA A 44 -12.20 -2.29 -3.00
N GLU A 45 -13.48 -2.34 -2.64
CA GLU A 45 -14.55 -1.74 -3.43
C GLU A 45 -14.39 -0.22 -3.55
N GLN A 46 -14.13 0.45 -2.43
CA GLN A 46 -13.89 1.90 -2.45
C GLN A 46 -12.61 2.27 -3.21
N ALA A 47 -11.54 1.49 -3.06
CA ALA A 47 -10.27 1.76 -3.73
C ALA A 47 -10.36 1.66 -5.27
N ARG A 48 -11.30 0.86 -5.83
CA ARG A 48 -11.56 0.80 -7.29
C ARG A 48 -12.03 2.11 -7.87
N HIS A 49 -12.61 2.99 -7.05
CA HIS A 49 -13.10 4.30 -7.46
C HIS A 49 -12.05 5.42 -7.30
N ILE A 50 -10.88 5.13 -6.75
CA ILE A 50 -9.78 6.10 -6.65
C ILE A 50 -9.16 6.32 -8.04
N PRO A 51 -9.04 7.57 -8.52
CA PRO A 51 -8.38 7.86 -9.79
C PRO A 51 -6.98 7.25 -9.86
N ASN A 52 -6.57 6.79 -11.03
CA ASN A 52 -5.28 6.14 -11.30
C ASN A 52 -5.05 4.79 -10.57
N VAL A 53 -6.02 4.26 -9.83
CA VAL A 53 -6.04 2.87 -9.42
C VAL A 53 -6.59 2.05 -10.58
N THR A 54 -5.78 1.14 -11.12
CA THR A 54 -6.10 0.37 -12.34
C THR A 54 -6.54 -1.05 -12.03
N SER A 55 -6.27 -1.55 -10.84
CA SER A 55 -6.68 -2.89 -10.39
C SER A 55 -6.68 -2.98 -8.88
N VAL A 56 -7.71 -3.60 -8.33
CA VAL A 56 -7.78 -3.97 -6.90
C VAL A 56 -8.23 -5.41 -6.80
N ARG A 57 -7.45 -6.23 -6.13
CA ARG A 57 -7.75 -7.65 -5.89
C ARG A 57 -7.63 -7.97 -4.41
N VAL A 58 -8.44 -8.90 -3.93
CA VAL A 58 -8.44 -9.35 -2.53
C VAL A 58 -8.19 -10.85 -2.47
N PHE A 59 -7.34 -11.26 -1.56
CA PHE A 59 -6.89 -12.63 -1.33
C PHE A 59 -7.05 -13.01 0.13
N ASN A 60 -7.05 -14.29 0.42
CA ASN A 60 -6.90 -14.76 1.78
C ASN A 60 -5.40 -14.73 2.18
N TYR A 61 -5.12 -14.57 3.46
CA TYR A 61 -3.75 -14.38 3.98
C TYR A 61 -2.74 -15.47 3.57
N TYR A 62 -3.19 -16.67 3.24
CA TYR A 62 -2.31 -17.79 2.82
C TYR A 62 -2.03 -17.82 1.31
N GLN A 63 -2.69 -16.97 0.51
CA GLN A 63 -2.53 -16.92 -0.95
C GLN A 63 -1.37 -15.98 -1.38
N THR A 64 -0.32 -15.95 -0.59
CA THR A 64 0.83 -15.05 -0.84
C THR A 64 1.58 -15.39 -2.12
N GLN A 65 1.65 -16.68 -2.51
CA GLN A 65 2.32 -17.08 -3.75
C GLN A 65 1.61 -16.54 -4.99
N GLU A 66 0.28 -16.60 -5.04
CA GLU A 66 -0.50 -16.04 -6.14
C GLU A 66 -0.25 -14.53 -6.30
N VAL A 67 -0.25 -13.80 -5.17
CA VAL A 67 0.01 -12.35 -5.18
C VAL A 67 1.46 -12.05 -5.59
N PHE A 68 2.42 -12.86 -5.15
CA PHE A 68 3.81 -12.74 -5.58
C PHE A 68 3.92 -12.88 -7.11
N ASP A 69 3.32 -13.91 -7.69
CA ASP A 69 3.37 -14.18 -9.12
C ASP A 69 2.70 -13.06 -9.93
N GLU A 70 1.56 -12.54 -9.45
CA GLU A 70 0.88 -11.40 -10.08
C GLU A 70 1.71 -10.14 -10.05
N ILE A 71 2.31 -9.81 -8.91
CA ILE A 71 3.18 -8.63 -8.79
C ILE A 71 4.41 -8.79 -9.68
N ALA A 72 5.01 -9.99 -9.73
CA ALA A 72 6.15 -10.26 -10.59
C ALA A 72 5.84 -10.07 -12.07
N ALA A 73 4.61 -10.40 -12.48
CA ALA A 73 4.13 -10.23 -13.85
C ALA A 73 3.70 -8.80 -14.20
N THR A 74 3.64 -7.86 -13.25
CA THR A 74 3.26 -6.47 -13.56
C THR A 74 4.40 -5.75 -14.30
N THR A 75 4.04 -4.80 -15.16
CA THR A 75 5.01 -3.98 -15.90
C THR A 75 5.87 -3.13 -14.96
N HIS A 76 7.11 -2.88 -15.36
CA HIS A 76 7.95 -1.91 -14.67
C HIS A 76 7.29 -0.52 -14.71
N GLY A 77 7.38 0.20 -13.59
CA GLY A 77 6.73 1.52 -13.45
C GLY A 77 5.32 1.46 -12.85
N THR A 78 4.67 0.27 -12.78
CA THR A 78 3.42 0.12 -12.02
C THR A 78 3.68 0.41 -10.54
N ARG A 79 2.88 1.28 -9.96
CA ARG A 79 2.87 1.52 -8.51
C ARG A 79 2.14 0.37 -7.83
N ILE A 80 2.71 -0.11 -6.72
CA ILE A 80 2.26 -1.30 -6.01
C ILE A 80 1.92 -0.94 -4.58
N ALA A 81 0.66 -1.14 -4.19
CA ALA A 81 0.21 -1.10 -2.81
C ALA A 81 -0.25 -2.49 -2.37
N VAL A 82 0.14 -2.89 -1.18
CA VAL A 82 -0.33 -4.13 -0.55
C VAL A 82 -0.86 -3.79 0.83
N TYR A 83 -2.09 -4.17 1.12
CA TYR A 83 -2.68 -3.95 2.43
C TYR A 83 -3.25 -5.24 3.02
N GLY A 84 -3.45 -5.25 4.33
CA GLY A 84 -4.05 -6.40 4.96
C GLY A 84 -4.49 -6.15 6.40
N TYR A 85 -5.33 -7.04 6.88
CA TYR A 85 -5.86 -7.03 8.24
C TYR A 85 -5.44 -8.29 8.99
N SER A 86 -5.04 -8.17 10.27
CA SER A 86 -4.68 -9.32 11.11
C SER A 86 -3.58 -10.18 10.44
N CYS A 87 -3.81 -11.48 10.25
CA CYS A 87 -2.91 -12.36 9.48
C CYS A 87 -2.68 -11.87 8.04
N GLY A 88 -3.64 -11.16 7.45
CA GLY A 88 -3.47 -10.52 6.16
C GLY A 88 -2.45 -9.39 6.17
N ALA A 89 -2.33 -8.65 7.27
CA ALA A 89 -1.28 -7.66 7.43
C ALA A 89 0.12 -8.31 7.47
N ASN A 90 0.22 -9.49 8.10
CA ASN A 90 1.44 -10.29 8.07
C ASN A 90 1.76 -10.80 6.66
N ALA A 91 0.74 -11.23 5.89
CA ALA A 91 0.90 -11.61 4.49
C ALA A 91 1.41 -10.43 3.65
N ALA A 92 0.88 -9.21 3.88
CA ALA A 92 1.36 -8.00 3.21
C ALA A 92 2.85 -7.73 3.47
N THR A 93 3.34 -7.95 4.71
CA THR A 93 4.78 -7.81 5.00
C THR A 93 5.63 -8.89 4.33
N LEU A 94 5.13 -10.12 4.21
CA LEU A 94 5.80 -11.19 3.46
C LEU A 94 5.98 -10.79 1.99
N ILE A 95 4.93 -10.27 1.35
CA ILE A 95 5.03 -9.74 -0.02
C ILE A 95 6.05 -8.61 -0.09
N GLY A 96 6.00 -7.64 0.83
CA GLY A 96 6.96 -6.54 0.88
C GLY A 96 8.41 -7.03 0.89
N THR A 97 8.72 -8.00 1.72
CA THR A 97 10.08 -8.54 1.88
C THR A 97 10.51 -9.49 0.75
N ALA A 98 9.59 -10.25 0.17
CA ALA A 98 9.88 -11.23 -0.88
C ALA A 98 10.45 -10.60 -2.15
N PHE A 99 10.21 -9.32 -2.38
CA PHE A 99 10.74 -8.56 -3.52
C PHE A 99 12.07 -7.83 -3.22
N ALA A 100 12.69 -8.06 -2.07
CA ALA A 100 13.99 -7.47 -1.75
C ALA A 100 15.02 -7.74 -2.84
N GLY A 101 15.70 -6.70 -3.32
CA GLY A 101 16.68 -6.79 -4.41
C GLY A 101 16.11 -7.03 -5.81
N ARG A 102 14.79 -7.19 -5.95
CA ARG A 102 14.14 -7.49 -7.25
C ARG A 102 13.23 -6.36 -7.72
N ARG A 103 12.42 -5.82 -6.83
CA ARG A 103 11.41 -4.81 -7.16
C ARG A 103 11.07 -3.95 -5.95
N ASN A 104 10.76 -2.69 -6.21
CA ASN A 104 10.20 -1.82 -5.19
C ASN A 104 8.71 -2.13 -5.02
N ILE A 105 8.30 -2.26 -3.76
CA ILE A 105 6.91 -2.20 -3.33
C ILE A 105 6.69 -0.79 -2.80
N ASN A 106 5.81 -0.03 -3.43
CA ASN A 106 5.64 1.38 -3.10
C ASN A 106 5.07 1.53 -1.70
N GLU A 107 4.09 0.70 -1.35
CA GLU A 107 3.39 0.82 -0.08
C GLU A 107 2.95 -0.52 0.50
N VAL A 108 3.16 -0.69 1.81
CA VAL A 108 2.66 -1.83 2.60
C VAL A 108 1.87 -1.27 3.77
N ILE A 109 0.58 -1.66 3.88
CA ILE A 109 -0.33 -1.12 4.88
C ILE A 109 -0.87 -2.26 5.74
N GLY A 110 -0.73 -2.13 7.05
CA GLY A 110 -1.22 -3.12 8.01
C GLY A 110 -2.26 -2.55 8.96
N MET A 111 -3.34 -3.29 9.09
CA MET A 111 -4.37 -3.08 10.10
C MET A 111 -4.28 -4.20 11.13
N GLN A 112 -3.79 -3.87 12.31
CA GLN A 112 -3.65 -4.78 13.45
C GLN A 112 -2.97 -6.13 13.12
N PRO A 113 -1.71 -6.14 12.66
CA PRO A 113 -0.98 -7.37 12.37
C PRO A 113 -0.84 -8.23 13.63
N SER A 114 -1.01 -9.55 13.45
CA SER A 114 -1.01 -10.51 14.54
C SER A 114 0.37 -11.12 14.78
N ILE A 115 0.80 -11.23 16.03
CA ILE A 115 2.03 -11.97 16.37
C ILE A 115 1.89 -13.49 16.17
N TRP A 116 0.66 -14.00 16.01
CA TRP A 116 0.36 -15.43 15.89
C TRP A 116 0.44 -15.97 14.45
N CYS A 117 0.47 -15.10 13.46
CA CYS A 117 0.28 -15.51 12.06
C CYS A 117 1.58 -15.63 11.26
N GLY A 118 2.71 -15.51 11.89
CA GLY A 118 3.98 -15.43 11.16
C GLY A 118 4.11 -14.10 10.39
N GLY A 119 4.93 -14.09 9.35
CA GLY A 119 5.25 -12.87 8.60
C GLY A 119 6.58 -12.28 9.04
N SER A 120 7.01 -11.23 8.35
CA SER A 120 8.23 -10.52 8.68
C SER A 120 7.90 -9.13 9.20
N PRO A 121 8.03 -8.85 10.50
CA PRO A 121 7.87 -7.49 11.01
C PRO A 121 9.02 -6.57 10.55
N ASN A 122 10.09 -7.15 10.04
CA ASN A 122 11.26 -6.43 9.54
C ASN A 122 11.17 -6.30 8.01
N LEU A 123 10.57 -5.21 7.56
CA LEU A 123 10.51 -4.86 6.17
C LEU A 123 11.90 -4.49 5.64
N THR A 124 12.07 -4.57 4.33
CA THR A 124 13.34 -4.24 3.67
C THR A 124 13.25 -2.91 2.92
N GLN A 125 14.41 -2.34 2.55
CA GLN A 125 14.50 -1.01 1.94
C GLN A 125 13.85 -0.92 0.53
N ASN A 126 13.43 -2.04 -0.06
CA ASN A 126 12.60 -2.03 -1.28
C ASN A 126 11.15 -1.60 -1.02
N VAL A 127 10.70 -1.58 0.25
CA VAL A 127 9.41 -1.00 0.63
C VAL A 127 9.58 0.50 0.80
N GLY A 128 8.91 1.26 -0.07
CA GLY A 128 9.02 2.72 -0.11
C GLY A 128 8.41 3.37 1.13
N TYR A 129 7.19 2.99 1.47
CA TYR A 129 6.48 3.44 2.65
C TYR A 129 5.75 2.26 3.30
N ALA A 130 5.77 2.21 4.61
CA ALA A 130 4.98 1.27 5.37
C ALA A 130 4.12 2.02 6.40
N GLN A 131 2.85 1.66 6.46
CA GLN A 131 1.92 2.16 7.46
C GLN A 131 1.39 1.00 8.28
N ASN A 132 1.57 1.05 9.58
CA ASN A 132 1.10 0.03 10.51
C ASN A 132 0.22 0.67 11.58
N THR A 133 -1.03 0.25 11.66
CA THR A 133 -1.91 0.61 12.77
C THR A 133 -2.10 -0.63 13.63
N TYR A 134 -1.61 -0.60 14.86
CA TYR A 134 -1.63 -1.72 15.79
C TYR A 134 -2.36 -1.35 17.09
N ALA A 135 -2.77 -2.37 17.83
CA ALA A 135 -3.37 -2.20 19.16
C ALA A 135 -2.39 -2.65 20.26
N PRO A 136 -2.54 -2.18 21.50
CA PRO A 136 -1.76 -2.71 22.61
C PRO A 136 -1.94 -4.23 22.77
N CYS A 137 -0.87 -4.99 22.98
CA CYS A 137 -0.93 -6.45 23.08
C CYS A 137 -1.85 -6.94 24.21
N TRP A 138 -1.91 -6.22 25.32
CA TRP A 138 -2.79 -6.55 26.46
C TRP A 138 -4.28 -6.40 26.09
N ALA A 139 -4.62 -5.53 25.14
CA ALA A 139 -6.01 -5.31 24.72
C ALA A 139 -6.50 -6.35 23.72
N THR A 140 -5.61 -7.04 23.03
CA THR A 140 -5.94 -7.93 21.90
C THR A 140 -5.39 -9.35 22.06
N LEU A 141 -4.79 -9.68 23.21
CA LEU A 141 -4.15 -10.98 23.45
C LEU A 141 -3.16 -11.39 22.34
N GLY A 142 -2.46 -10.42 21.77
CA GLY A 142 -1.50 -10.64 20.69
C GLY A 142 -2.09 -10.64 19.28
N LEU A 143 -3.40 -10.54 19.12
CA LEU A 143 -4.05 -10.64 17.80
C LEU A 143 -3.88 -9.39 16.92
N GLY A 144 -3.38 -8.29 17.41
CA GLY A 144 -3.32 -7.07 16.61
C GLY A 144 -2.20 -6.12 17.01
N CYS A 145 -1.14 -6.63 17.62
CA CYS A 145 -0.14 -5.78 18.27
C CYS A 145 1.27 -5.88 17.70
N GLN A 146 1.44 -6.51 16.54
CA GLN A 146 2.77 -6.60 15.95
C GLN A 146 3.23 -5.24 15.43
N GLN A 147 4.37 -4.78 15.93
CA GLN A 147 5.05 -3.59 15.40
C GLN A 147 5.99 -4.00 14.26
N TRP A 148 6.23 -3.05 13.36
CA TRP A 148 7.08 -3.24 12.18
C TRP A 148 8.37 -2.42 12.28
N SER A 149 9.33 -2.77 11.44
CA SER A 149 10.57 -2.02 11.26
C SER A 149 11.07 -2.12 9.82
N GLY A 150 12.09 -1.40 9.45
CA GLY A 150 12.94 -1.61 8.28
C GLY A 150 12.57 -0.92 6.98
N ALA A 151 11.33 -0.59 6.65
CA ALA A 151 10.96 0.13 5.42
C ALA A 151 11.74 1.45 5.25
N ARG A 152 11.83 2.00 4.03
CA ARG A 152 12.45 3.31 3.79
C ARG A 152 11.81 4.42 4.63
N ARG A 153 10.49 4.41 4.72
CA ARG A 153 9.70 5.25 5.63
C ARG A 153 8.67 4.37 6.32
N LEU A 154 8.50 4.57 7.60
CA LEU A 154 7.57 3.81 8.42
C LEU A 154 6.75 4.76 9.29
N SER A 155 5.45 4.64 9.22
CA SER A 155 4.49 5.25 10.14
C SER A 155 3.84 4.15 10.97
N GLN A 156 3.83 4.33 12.28
CA GLN A 156 3.15 3.40 13.18
C GLN A 156 2.23 4.16 14.12
N THR A 157 0.99 3.71 14.19
CA THR A 157 -0.03 4.33 15.05
C THR A 157 -0.60 3.27 15.99
N GLU A 158 -0.47 3.51 17.31
CA GLU A 158 -1.18 2.71 18.29
C GLU A 158 -2.62 3.20 18.40
N ARG A 159 -3.56 2.28 18.28
CA ARG A 159 -5.00 2.61 18.38
C ARG A 159 -5.71 1.56 19.22
N LEU A 160 -6.30 1.98 20.32
CA LEU A 160 -7.11 1.10 21.15
C LEU A 160 -8.42 0.78 20.43
N SER A 161 -8.53 -0.44 19.92
CA SER A 161 -9.75 -0.95 19.30
C SER A 161 -9.85 -2.47 19.47
N ARG A 162 -11.07 -2.98 19.31
CA ARG A 162 -11.29 -4.43 19.33
C ARG A 162 -10.78 -5.05 18.04
N HIS A 163 -9.95 -6.07 18.13
CA HIS A 163 -9.33 -6.70 16.96
C HIS A 163 -10.36 -7.16 15.92
N LEU A 164 -11.42 -7.83 16.34
CA LEU A 164 -12.42 -8.41 15.42
C LEU A 164 -13.25 -7.39 14.62
N TYR A 165 -13.10 -6.10 14.89
CA TYR A 165 -13.87 -5.03 14.21
C TYR A 165 -12.95 -3.95 13.62
N ALA A 166 -11.64 -4.15 13.67
CA ALA A 166 -10.71 -3.10 13.26
C ALA A 166 -10.77 -2.83 11.76
N ASP A 167 -10.95 -3.83 10.94
CA ASP A 167 -11.04 -3.69 9.49
C ASP A 167 -12.35 -3.01 9.01
N THR A 168 -13.42 -3.11 9.79
CA THR A 168 -14.70 -2.41 9.53
C THR A 168 -14.77 -1.04 10.21
N ASP A 169 -13.81 -0.68 11.05
CA ASP A 169 -13.75 0.65 11.66
C ASP A 169 -13.46 1.72 10.58
N PRO A 170 -14.36 2.71 10.41
CA PRO A 170 -14.20 3.74 9.39
C PRO A 170 -12.89 4.51 9.46
N ALA A 171 -12.28 4.63 10.64
CA ALA A 171 -11.00 5.32 10.79
C ALA A 171 -9.83 4.50 10.24
N TYR A 172 -9.84 3.17 10.41
CA TYR A 172 -8.84 2.29 9.78
C TYR A 172 -9.02 2.26 8.26
N GLN A 173 -10.27 2.15 7.79
CA GLN A 173 -10.55 2.18 6.35
C GLN A 173 -10.10 3.49 5.71
N ALA A 174 -10.37 4.62 6.36
CA ALA A 174 -9.94 5.93 5.87
C ALA A 174 -8.41 6.05 5.81
N ASP A 175 -7.68 5.51 6.78
CA ASP A 175 -6.22 5.49 6.75
C ASP A 175 -5.69 4.70 5.55
N VAL A 176 -6.24 3.52 5.27
CA VAL A 176 -5.84 2.67 4.13
C VAL A 176 -6.18 3.34 2.80
N LEU A 177 -7.42 3.83 2.66
CA LEU A 177 -7.87 4.50 1.43
C LEU A 177 -7.08 5.78 1.15
N GLY A 178 -6.79 6.56 2.20
CA GLY A 178 -5.96 7.76 2.09
C GLY A 178 -4.54 7.46 1.64
N ALA A 179 -3.94 6.36 2.11
CA ALA A 179 -2.63 5.92 1.69
C ALA A 179 -2.63 5.48 0.21
N ILE A 180 -3.63 4.69 -0.21
CA ILE A 180 -3.79 4.26 -1.61
C ILE A 180 -4.01 5.47 -2.53
N ASP A 181 -4.86 6.42 -2.14
CA ASP A 181 -5.12 7.64 -2.91
C ASP A 181 -3.85 8.48 -3.05
N TYR A 182 -3.12 8.67 -1.96
CA TYR A 182 -1.85 9.38 -1.99
C TYR A 182 -0.84 8.73 -2.95
N LEU A 183 -0.70 7.39 -2.88
CA LEU A 183 0.16 6.66 -3.81
C LEU A 183 -0.30 6.83 -5.26
N ALA A 184 -1.60 6.74 -5.50
CA ALA A 184 -2.15 6.77 -6.86
C ALA A 184 -2.04 8.14 -7.52
N ASN A 185 -2.19 9.22 -6.75
CA ASN A 185 -2.39 10.55 -7.31
C ASN A 185 -1.26 11.54 -7.01
N TYR A 186 -0.50 11.37 -5.93
CA TYR A 186 0.44 12.39 -5.44
C TYR A 186 1.89 11.93 -5.36
N GLN A 187 2.18 10.63 -5.34
CA GLN A 187 3.58 10.18 -5.37
C GLN A 187 4.16 10.39 -6.76
N VAL A 188 4.95 11.42 -6.92
CA VAL A 188 5.90 11.52 -8.02
C VAL A 188 6.94 10.42 -7.82
N PRO A 189 7.24 9.58 -8.83
CA PRO A 189 8.32 8.61 -8.72
C PRO A 189 9.60 9.32 -8.30
N CYS A 190 10.17 8.92 -7.16
CA CYS A 190 11.48 9.41 -6.76
C CYS A 190 12.49 8.95 -7.81
N ASP A 191 13.05 9.87 -8.58
CA ASP A 191 14.17 9.59 -9.48
C ASP A 191 15.45 9.58 -8.62
N PRO A 192 16.02 8.41 -8.30
CA PRO A 192 17.22 8.31 -7.49
C PRO A 192 18.44 8.95 -8.18
N ALA A 193 18.42 9.10 -9.51
CA ALA A 193 19.50 9.73 -10.26
C ALA A 193 19.51 11.26 -10.12
N ARG A 194 18.42 11.87 -9.71
CA ARG A 194 18.29 13.34 -9.62
C ARG A 194 18.33 13.90 -8.19
N HIS A 195 18.49 13.09 -7.16
CA HIS A 195 18.52 13.49 -5.73
C HIS A 195 17.41 14.49 -5.28
N ARG A 196 16.31 14.58 -6.03
CA ARG A 196 15.21 15.47 -5.72
C ARG A 196 13.97 14.70 -5.29
N CYS A 197 14.09 14.04 -4.14
CA CYS A 197 12.92 13.63 -3.40
C CYS A 197 12.56 14.79 -2.47
N HIS A 198 11.74 15.72 -2.91
CA HIS A 198 11.18 16.71 -2.00
C HIS A 198 10.27 15.98 -1.01
N GLY A 199 10.67 16.01 0.25
CA GLY A 199 9.89 15.44 1.33
C GLY A 199 8.58 16.22 1.49
N HIS A 200 7.50 15.69 0.93
CA HIS A 200 6.18 16.20 1.25
C HIS A 200 5.68 15.46 2.49
N THR A 201 5.35 16.19 3.53
CA THR A 201 4.63 15.63 4.68
C THR A 201 3.14 15.88 4.44
N LEU A 202 2.39 14.81 4.20
CA LEU A 202 0.95 14.88 4.11
C LEU A 202 0.40 14.84 5.54
N ILE A 203 -0.24 15.92 5.97
CA ILE A 203 -1.01 15.93 7.21
C ILE A 203 -2.48 15.79 6.83
N ILE A 204 -3.06 14.66 7.21
CA ILE A 204 -4.49 14.42 7.04
C ILE A 204 -5.22 15.00 8.25
N HIS A 205 -6.04 16.00 8.03
CA HIS A 205 -6.90 16.57 9.05
C HIS A 205 -8.33 16.07 8.85
N ARG A 206 -8.99 15.72 9.94
CA ARG A 206 -10.42 15.48 9.93
C ARG A 206 -11.15 16.83 9.98
N ALA A 207 -11.88 17.17 8.96
CA ALA A 207 -12.73 18.36 8.99
C ALA A 207 -13.88 18.18 9.99
N PRO A 208 -14.32 19.25 10.67
CA PRO A 208 -15.57 19.22 11.43
C PRO A 208 -16.71 18.94 10.45
N GLY A 209 -17.29 17.73 10.51
CA GLY A 209 -18.29 17.26 9.54
C GLY A 209 -17.93 15.94 8.86
N GLY A 210 -16.79 15.32 9.22
CA GLY A 210 -16.42 13.94 8.82
C GLY A 210 -15.68 13.82 7.49
N GLY A 211 -15.45 14.90 6.76
CA GLY A 211 -14.61 14.92 5.56
C GLY A 211 -13.12 14.90 5.90
N LEU A 212 -12.30 14.29 5.03
CA LEU A 212 -10.84 14.36 5.13
C LEU A 212 -10.35 15.57 4.33
N THR A 213 -9.59 16.45 4.98
CA THR A 213 -8.85 17.53 4.32
C THR A 213 -7.36 17.21 4.36
N HIS A 214 -6.67 17.44 3.25
CA HIS A 214 -5.25 17.17 3.11
C HIS A 214 -4.48 18.49 3.12
N THR A 215 -3.44 18.59 3.95
CA THR A 215 -2.47 19.68 3.89
C THR A 215 -1.11 19.12 3.46
N LEU A 216 -0.64 19.53 2.30
CA LEU A 216 0.69 19.19 1.81
C LEU A 216 1.69 20.22 2.37
N ILE A 217 2.62 19.77 3.21
CA ILE A 217 3.72 20.63 3.66
C ILE A 217 4.95 20.32 2.79
N HIS A 218 5.38 21.32 2.03
CA HIS A 218 6.66 21.28 1.32
C HIS A 218 7.78 21.62 2.32
N ARG A 219 8.75 20.75 2.46
CA ARG A 219 10.01 21.01 3.14
C ARG A 219 11.17 20.89 2.16
#